data_cf500b32cabd2941118b99edffa1f18b
#
_entry.id   cf500b32cabd2941118b99edffa1f18b
#
_cell.length_a   1.000
_cell.length_b   1.000
_cell.length_c   1.000
_cell.angle_alpha   90.00
_cell.angle_beta   90.00
_cell.angle_gamma   90.00
#
_symmetry.space_group_name_H-M   'P 1'
#
loop_
_entity.id
_entity.type
_entity.pdbx_description
1 polymer ?
#
loop_
_entity_poly.entity_id
_entity_poly.type
_entity_poly.pdbx_seq_one_letter_code
_entity_poly.pdbx_strand_id
1 'polypeptide(L)' 'MPESSNNNLPVLLTVEETARYLRVHYKTVYNLIKSGELPSSYVGRQHRIRKEDIEEYLQRQETRGVAKNGGKTPR' A
#
# COMPACT_ATOMS: atom_id res chain seq x y z
N MET A 1 -18.81 -16.27 11.45
CA MET A 1 -18.50 -15.90 11.51
C MET A 1 -18.00 -15.46 11.49
N PRO A 2 -17.98 -15.59 11.61
CA PRO A 2 -17.23 -15.15 11.29
C PRO A 2 -16.61 -13.95 11.21
N GLU A 3 -17.08 -13.11 11.33
CA GLU A 3 -16.47 -11.96 11.28
C GLU A 3 -15.53 -11.74 12.32
N SER A 4 -15.69 -12.21 13.41
CA SER A 4 -14.76 -12.00 14.46
C SER A 4 -13.44 -12.54 14.06
N SER A 5 -13.41 -13.63 13.39
CA SER A 5 -12.16 -14.15 12.97
C SER A 5 -11.57 -13.26 11.94
N ASN A 6 -12.36 -12.68 11.13
CA ASN A 6 -11.86 -11.83 10.11
C ASN A 6 -11.24 -10.59 10.69
N ASN A 7 -11.74 -10.10 11.77
CA ASN A 7 -11.20 -8.92 12.38
C ASN A 7 -9.79 -9.10 12.86
N ASN A 8 -9.42 -10.31 13.18
CA ASN A 8 -8.09 -10.57 13.68
C ASN A 8 -7.10 -10.90 12.59
N LEU A 9 -7.57 -11.03 11.37
CA LEU A 9 -6.69 -11.39 10.27
C LEU A 9 -6.38 -10.17 9.43
N PRO A 10 -5.17 -10.06 8.95
CA PRO A 10 -4.84 -8.92 8.10
C PRO A 10 -5.56 -9.01 6.77
N VAL A 11 -5.86 -7.88 6.21
CA VAL A 11 -6.42 -7.82 4.88
C VAL A 11 -5.25 -7.75 3.90
N LEU A 12 -5.22 -8.70 3.00
CA LEU A 12 -4.13 -8.77 2.02
C LEU A 12 -4.66 -8.43 0.64
N LEU A 13 -3.90 -7.61 -0.07
CA LEU A 13 -4.28 -7.21 -1.40
C LEU A 13 -3.23 -7.68 -2.40
N THR A 14 -3.67 -7.94 -3.61
CA THR A 14 -2.74 -8.26 -4.68
C THR A 14 -2.11 -6.95 -5.17
N VAL A 15 -1.12 -7.09 -6.04
CA VAL A 15 -0.49 -5.91 -6.63
C VAL A 15 -1.52 -5.10 -7.40
N GLU A 16 -2.39 -5.77 -8.14
CA GLU A 16 -3.40 -5.07 -8.91
C GLU A 16 -4.41 -4.38 -8.04
N GLU A 17 -4.80 -5.03 -6.95
CA GLU A 17 -5.72 -4.39 -6.04
C GLU A 17 -5.08 -3.20 -5.36
N THR A 18 -3.81 -3.33 -5.00
CA THR A 18 -3.08 -2.22 -4.40
C THR A 18 -2.96 -1.07 -5.38
N ALA A 19 -2.69 -1.37 -6.64
CA ALA A 19 -2.59 -0.33 -7.65
C ALA A 19 -3.90 0.43 -7.79
N ARG A 20 -5.00 -0.30 -7.78
CA ARG A 20 -6.30 0.33 -7.84
C ARG A 20 -6.58 1.18 -6.60
N TYR A 21 -6.20 0.67 -5.46
CA TYR A 21 -6.41 1.38 -4.21
C TYR A 21 -5.63 2.69 -4.20
N LEU A 22 -4.39 2.64 -4.68
CA LEU A 22 -3.54 3.82 -4.73
C LEU A 22 -3.75 4.65 -5.98
N ARG A 23 -4.49 4.11 -6.94
CA ARG A 23 -4.76 4.78 -8.20
C ARG A 23 -3.49 5.05 -8.99
N VAL A 24 -2.64 4.04 -9.05
CA VAL A 24 -1.41 4.12 -9.83
C VAL A 24 -1.32 2.89 -10.71
N HIS A 25 -0.40 2.90 -11.61
CA HIS A 25 -0.15 1.76 -12.47
C HIS A 25 0.49 0.64 -11.65
N TYR A 26 0.21 -0.61 -12.01
CA TYR A 26 0.75 -1.71 -11.22
C TYR A 26 2.28 -1.74 -11.21
N LYS A 27 2.90 -1.24 -12.25
CA LYS A 27 4.36 -1.17 -12.28
C LYS A 27 4.88 -0.28 -11.16
N THR A 28 4.13 0.76 -10.82
CA THR A 28 4.52 1.62 -9.74
C THR A 28 4.52 0.83 -8.42
N VAL A 29 3.52 -0.03 -8.24
CA VAL A 29 3.47 -0.85 -7.03
C VAL A 29 4.66 -1.78 -6.98
N TYR A 30 5.00 -2.42 -8.09
CA TYR A 30 6.17 -3.28 -8.13
C TYR A 30 7.44 -2.51 -7.78
N ASN A 31 7.56 -1.30 -8.28
CA ASN A 31 8.73 -0.49 -7.97
C ASN A 31 8.80 -0.14 -6.49
N LEU A 32 7.66 0.12 -5.88
CA LEU A 32 7.63 0.41 -4.45
C LEU A 32 8.03 -0.81 -3.64
N ILE A 33 7.63 -1.98 -4.08
CA ILE A 33 8.02 -3.20 -3.41
C ILE A 33 9.51 -3.43 -3.57
N LYS A 34 10.02 -3.25 -4.77
CA LYS A 34 11.44 -3.46 -5.01
C LYS A 34 12.31 -2.49 -4.24
N SER A 35 11.88 -1.28 -4.09
CA SER A 35 12.67 -0.29 -3.38
C SER A 35 12.56 -0.42 -1.87
N GLY A 36 11.66 -1.27 -1.40
CA GLY A 36 11.47 -1.45 0.03
C GLY A 36 10.54 -0.46 0.66
N GLU A 37 9.94 0.41 -0.12
CA GLU A 37 9.02 1.38 0.45
C GLU A 37 7.69 0.75 0.83
N LEU A 38 7.34 -0.36 0.19
CA LEU A 38 6.09 -1.03 0.45
C LEU A 38 6.37 -2.50 0.71
N PRO A 39 6.27 -2.95 1.96
CA PRO A 39 6.55 -4.35 2.25
C PRO A 39 5.51 -5.25 1.63
N SER A 40 5.93 -6.43 1.24
CA SER A 40 4.99 -7.41 0.70
C SER A 40 5.45 -8.79 1.08
N SER A 41 4.51 -9.72 1.04
CA SER A 41 4.82 -11.14 1.23
C SER A 41 4.59 -11.83 -0.10
N TYR A 42 5.45 -12.77 -0.42
CA TYR A 42 5.31 -13.50 -1.68
C TYR A 42 4.71 -14.86 -1.38
N VAL A 43 3.45 -15.02 -1.70
CA VAL A 43 2.71 -16.23 -1.36
C VAL A 43 2.01 -16.74 -2.60
N GLY A 44 2.18 -18.01 -2.89
CA GLY A 44 1.51 -18.59 -4.04
C GLY A 44 1.88 -17.93 -5.34
N ARG A 45 3.14 -17.54 -5.45
CA ARG A 45 3.67 -16.90 -6.64
C ARG A 45 3.12 -15.51 -6.90
N GLN A 46 2.56 -14.89 -5.88
CA GLN A 46 2.06 -13.53 -6.01
C GLN A 46 2.45 -12.74 -4.79
N HIS A 47 2.69 -11.47 -5.02
CA HIS A 47 2.92 -10.57 -3.91
C HIS A 47 1.60 -10.27 -3.22
N ARG A 48 1.64 -10.27 -1.90
CA ARG A 48 0.48 -9.89 -1.09
C ARG A 48 0.90 -8.73 -0.22
N ILE A 49 0.12 -7.67 -0.23
CA ILE A 49 0.45 -6.47 0.51
C ILE A 49 -0.62 -6.25 1.57
N ARG A 50 -0.20 -6.01 2.78
CA ARG A 50 -1.17 -5.79 3.85
C ARG A 50 -1.76 -4.41 3.73
N LYS A 51 -3.06 -4.32 3.92
CA LYS A 51 -3.74 -3.05 3.80
C LYS A 51 -3.15 -2.01 4.73
N GLU A 52 -2.80 -2.41 5.94
CA GLU A 52 -2.24 -1.46 6.89
C GLU A 52 -0.89 -0.93 6.41
N ASP A 53 -0.13 -1.73 5.69
CA ASP A 53 1.14 -1.25 5.14
C ASP A 53 0.90 -0.20 4.05
N ILE A 54 -0.16 -0.38 3.29
CA ILE A 54 -0.52 0.59 2.28
C ILE A 54 -0.93 1.91 2.93
N GLU A 55 -1.70 1.80 3.98
CA GLU A 55 -2.15 3.00 4.68
C GLU A 55 -0.98 3.74 5.32
N GLU A 56 -0.04 2.98 5.85
CA GLU A 56 1.15 3.57 6.41
C GLU A 56 1.96 4.30 5.36
N TYR A 57 2.08 3.68 4.19
CA TYR A 57 2.78 4.31 3.07
C TYR A 57 2.10 5.63 2.70
N LEU A 58 0.78 5.62 2.63
CA LEU A 58 0.05 6.82 2.30
C LEU A 58 0.25 7.91 3.33
N GLN A 59 0.27 7.54 4.58
CA GLN A 59 0.50 8.51 5.63
C GLN A 59 1.86 9.15 5.51
N ARG A 60 2.85 8.37 5.19
CA ARG A 60 4.20 8.92 5.02
C ARG A 60 4.25 9.88 3.85
N GLN A 61 3.54 9.56 2.78
CA GLN A 61 3.52 10.45 1.62
C GLN A 61 2.79 11.74 1.92
N GLU A 62 1.70 11.65 2.63
CA GLU A 62 0.95 12.82 3.00
C GLU A 62 1.77 13.75 3.88
N THR A 63 2.43 13.18 4.84
CA THR A 63 3.25 13.97 5.74
C THR A 63 4.35 14.66 4.97
N ARG A 64 4.97 13.96 4.08
CA ARG A 64 6.02 14.55 3.28
C ARG A 64 5.48 15.67 2.43
N GLY A 65 4.33 15.48 1.83
CA GLY A 65 3.73 16.48 1.00
C GLY A 65 3.41 17.73 1.76
N VAL A 66 2.87 17.57 2.92
CA VAL A 66 2.54 18.70 3.74
C VAL A 66 3.79 19.44 4.15
N ALA A 67 4.76 18.70 4.60
CA ALA A 67 5.98 19.31 4.99
C ALA A 67 6.62 20.05 3.85
N LYS A 68 6.50 19.42 2.68
CA LYS A 68 7.10 19.94 1.58
C LYS A 68 6.57 21.19 1.13
N ASN A 69 5.39 21.35 1.08
CA ASN A 69 4.94 22.44 0.58
C ASN A 69 3.91 23.03 1.16
N GLY A 70 3.75 22.54 2.13
CA GLY A 70 2.79 23.07 2.45
C GLY A 70 1.95 23.09 1.40
N GLY A 71 1.80 22.40 0.78
CA GLY A 71 0.90 22.33 -0.11
C GLY A 71 1.05 22.36 -1.41
N LYS A 72 1.65 22.31 -1.88
CA LYS A 72 1.70 22.32 -3.16
C LYS A 72 1.50 21.24 -3.69
N THR A 73 1.17 20.75 -3.79
CA THR A 73 0.97 19.85 -4.22
C THR A 73 1.21 19.30 -4.97
N PRO A 74 1.14 18.94 -5.23
CA PRO A 74 1.48 18.32 -5.87
C PRO A 74 1.50 18.16 -6.84
N ARG A 75 1.57 18.20 -7.02
CA ARG A 75 1.57 17.97 -7.92
C ARG A 75 1.46 17.75 -8.31
#